data_1cc364c35108c857e1b0b7fe2791d925
#
_entry.id   1cc364c35108c857e1b0b7fe2791d925
#
_cell.length_a   1.000
_cell.length_b   1.000
_cell.length_c   1.000
_cell.angle_alpha   90.00
_cell.angle_beta   90.00
_cell.angle_gamma   90.00
#
_symmetry.space_group_name_H-M   'P 1'
#
loop_
_entity.id
_entity.type
_entity.pdbx_description
1 polymer ?
#
loop_
_entity_poly.entity_id
_entity_poly.type
_entity_poly.pdbx_seq_one_letter_code
_entity_poly.pdbx_strand_id
1 'polypeptide(L)'
;MIPMKTKYKVCVLLVAWALVGVLMIQIARSDSGKPAFSRTTIDIGVVVSDVDKAAKFYTEAIGFTETGSFDVPAQMAGDTGLTDNKPFKVRTFNLGKEPTATTLKIMQIPDAGSKPVDNQYIGSSLGFRYLTVFVTDLTKTIERLKQHGISPVKPPYRLSGGNNHLILVKDPDGNIIELIGPMQ
;
A
#
# COMPACT_ATOMS: atom_id res chain seq x y z
N MET A 1 45.11 -58.87 10.69
CA MET A 1 43.71 -59.15 10.96
C MET A 1 43.26 -58.11 12.02
N ILE A 2 42.55 -57.08 11.59
CA ILE A 2 42.09 -55.98 12.50
C ILE A 2 40.97 -56.53 13.37
N PRO A 3 41.03 -56.41 14.71
CA PRO A 3 40.05 -56.97 15.60
C PRO A 3 38.64 -56.35 15.33
N MET A 4 37.64 -57.21 15.24
CA MET A 4 36.24 -56.87 14.85
C MET A 4 35.64 -55.71 15.65
N LYS A 5 36.02 -55.52 16.91
CA LYS A 5 35.61 -54.43 17.79
C LYS A 5 36.04 -53.02 17.29
N THR A 6 37.15 -52.94 16.55
CA THR A 6 37.64 -51.65 16.00
C THR A 6 36.82 -51.20 14.78
N LYS A 7 36.32 -52.14 13.97
CA LYS A 7 35.51 -51.85 12.81
C LYS A 7 34.16 -51.20 13.16
N TYR A 8 33.53 -51.63 14.23
CA TYR A 8 32.25 -51.04 14.70
C TYR A 8 32.44 -49.62 15.24
N LYS A 9 33.54 -49.34 15.96
CA LYS A 9 33.83 -48.01 16.47
C LYS A 9 34.04 -46.99 15.32
N VAL A 10 34.74 -47.38 14.26
CA VAL A 10 34.95 -46.52 13.08
C VAL A 10 33.64 -46.27 12.32
N CYS A 11 32.80 -47.31 12.12
CA CYS A 11 31.49 -47.16 11.48
C CYS A 11 30.55 -46.25 12.29
N VAL A 12 30.51 -46.39 13.63
CA VAL A 12 29.66 -45.56 14.48
C VAL A 12 30.11 -44.09 14.45
N LEU A 13 31.42 -43.83 14.45
CA LEU A 13 31.97 -42.48 14.33
C LEU A 13 31.66 -41.86 12.98
N LEU A 14 31.78 -42.58 11.87
CA LEU A 14 31.47 -42.07 10.54
C LEU A 14 29.97 -41.75 10.36
N VAL A 15 29.10 -42.60 10.91
CA VAL A 15 27.64 -42.34 10.89
C VAL A 15 27.29 -41.13 11.75
N ALA A 16 27.91 -40.96 12.92
CA ALA A 16 27.70 -39.78 13.77
C ALA A 16 28.14 -38.48 13.06
N TRP A 17 29.28 -38.47 12.38
CA TRP A 17 29.75 -37.33 11.60
C TRP A 17 28.85 -37.03 10.39
N ALA A 18 28.32 -38.06 9.71
CA ALA A 18 27.39 -37.90 8.63
C ALA A 18 26.05 -37.29 9.10
N LEU A 19 25.54 -37.74 10.25
CA LEU A 19 24.29 -37.18 10.85
C LEU A 19 24.46 -35.74 11.33
N VAL A 20 25.62 -35.39 11.92
CA VAL A 20 25.91 -34.00 12.30
C VAL A 20 26.07 -33.12 11.07
N GLY A 21 26.72 -33.61 10.01
CA GLY A 21 26.84 -32.89 8.74
C GLY A 21 25.48 -32.62 8.08
N VAL A 22 24.58 -33.60 8.07
CA VAL A 22 23.20 -33.44 7.55
C VAL A 22 22.38 -32.48 8.42
N LEU A 23 22.53 -32.55 9.75
CA LEU A 23 21.86 -31.63 10.68
C LEU A 23 22.37 -30.18 10.52
N MET A 24 23.69 -30.00 10.34
CA MET A 24 24.26 -28.67 10.08
C MET A 24 23.85 -28.10 8.73
N ILE A 25 23.71 -28.95 7.69
CA ILE A 25 23.17 -28.50 6.38
C ILE A 25 21.71 -28.11 6.48
N GLN A 26 20.94 -28.76 7.33
CA GLN A 26 19.54 -28.38 7.56
C GLN A 26 19.41 -27.08 8.38
N ILE A 27 20.30 -26.85 9.36
CA ILE A 27 20.34 -25.59 10.11
C ILE A 27 20.75 -24.40 9.20
N ALA A 28 21.68 -24.65 8.26
CA ALA A 28 22.13 -23.65 7.28
C ALA A 28 21.07 -23.35 6.20
N ARG A 29 19.97 -24.13 6.13
CA ARG A 29 18.81 -23.87 5.25
C ARG A 29 17.71 -23.02 5.89
N SER A 30 17.91 -22.53 7.12
CA SER A 30 16.97 -21.61 7.73
C SER A 30 17.12 -20.22 7.12
N ASP A 31 16.15 -19.87 6.33
CA ASP A 31 15.73 -18.49 6.01
C ASP A 31 16.70 -17.64 5.17
N SER A 32 17.22 -18.18 4.09
CA SER A 32 17.86 -17.35 3.05
C SER A 32 16.82 -16.84 2.05
N GLY A 33 16.25 -15.65 2.27
CA GLY A 33 15.69 -14.89 1.18
C GLY A 33 14.22 -14.47 1.21
N LYS A 34 13.49 -14.64 2.30
CA LYS A 34 12.21 -13.94 2.43
C LYS A 34 12.47 -12.49 2.84
N PRO A 35 11.91 -11.50 2.12
CA PRO A 35 12.07 -10.10 2.52
C PRO A 35 11.56 -9.90 3.94
N ALA A 36 12.38 -9.27 4.81
CA ALA A 36 11.96 -8.87 6.14
C ALA A 36 11.34 -7.48 6.08
N PHE A 37 10.07 -7.36 6.46
CA PHE A 37 9.38 -6.08 6.53
C PHE A 37 9.28 -5.63 7.99
N SER A 38 9.65 -4.39 8.28
CA SER A 38 9.48 -3.79 9.62
C SER A 38 8.01 -3.58 9.98
N ARG A 39 7.14 -3.47 8.96
CA ARG A 39 5.69 -3.43 9.07
C ARG A 39 5.06 -4.00 7.79
N THR A 40 3.86 -4.53 7.90
CA THR A 40 3.11 -5.11 6.78
C THR A 40 2.17 -4.12 6.10
N THR A 41 1.97 -2.94 6.70
CA THR A 41 1.20 -1.84 6.11
C THR A 41 2.11 -1.03 5.19
N ILE A 42 1.60 -0.60 4.06
CA ILE A 42 2.28 0.29 3.12
C ILE A 42 1.74 1.72 3.23
N ASP A 43 2.58 2.70 2.91
CA ASP A 43 2.15 4.07 2.67
C ASP A 43 2.00 4.29 1.17
N ILE A 44 1.01 5.08 0.77
CA ILE A 44 0.69 5.38 -0.63
C ILE A 44 0.96 6.85 -0.89
N GLY A 45 1.82 7.18 -1.85
CA GLY A 45 2.09 8.54 -2.26
C GLY A 45 1.23 8.97 -3.45
N VAL A 46 0.66 10.18 -3.40
CA VAL A 46 -0.13 10.78 -4.47
C VAL A 46 0.35 12.20 -4.72
N VAL A 47 0.77 12.48 -5.95
CA VAL A 47 1.06 13.85 -6.41
C VAL A 47 -0.25 14.44 -6.95
N VAL A 48 -0.61 15.62 -6.47
CA VAL A 48 -1.86 16.31 -6.80
C VAL A 48 -1.58 17.73 -7.34
N SER A 49 -2.50 18.26 -8.11
CA SER A 49 -2.42 19.61 -8.65
C SER A 49 -2.71 20.70 -7.60
N ASP A 50 -3.55 20.37 -6.61
CA ASP A 50 -3.97 21.26 -5.51
C ASP A 50 -4.10 20.44 -4.22
N VAL A 51 -3.15 20.61 -3.32
CA VAL A 51 -3.05 19.82 -2.09
C VAL A 51 -4.22 20.10 -1.12
N ASP A 52 -4.78 21.31 -1.12
CA ASP A 52 -5.89 21.65 -0.22
C ASP A 52 -7.21 21.07 -0.71
N LYS A 53 -7.46 21.12 -2.02
CA LYS A 53 -8.63 20.43 -2.62
C LYS A 53 -8.57 18.94 -2.42
N ALA A 54 -7.39 18.33 -2.63
CA ALA A 54 -7.21 16.90 -2.41
C ALA A 54 -7.40 16.54 -0.93
N ALA A 55 -6.81 17.30 0.00
CA ALA A 55 -6.98 17.10 1.44
C ALA A 55 -8.47 17.14 1.84
N LYS A 56 -9.20 18.16 1.38
CA LYS A 56 -10.64 18.27 1.62
C LYS A 56 -11.43 17.06 1.08
N PHE A 57 -11.12 16.62 -0.14
CA PHE A 57 -11.74 15.44 -0.73
C PHE A 57 -11.50 14.19 0.14
N TYR A 58 -10.24 13.90 0.47
CA TYR A 58 -9.91 12.70 1.21
C TYR A 58 -10.42 12.72 2.66
N THR A 59 -10.48 13.89 3.32
CA THR A 59 -10.99 13.99 4.71
C THR A 59 -12.52 14.05 4.76
N GLU A 60 -13.13 14.99 4.06
CA GLU A 60 -14.56 15.27 4.21
C GLU A 60 -15.43 14.30 3.41
N ALA A 61 -15.02 13.94 2.18
CA ALA A 61 -15.83 13.10 1.32
C ALA A 61 -15.53 11.59 1.49
N ILE A 62 -14.25 11.19 1.57
CA ILE A 62 -13.86 9.78 1.73
C ILE A 62 -13.85 9.37 3.20
N GLY A 63 -13.30 10.22 4.10
CA GLY A 63 -13.28 9.96 5.53
C GLY A 63 -11.91 9.58 6.10
N PHE A 64 -10.82 9.93 5.42
CA PHE A 64 -9.48 9.88 6.02
C PHE A 64 -9.33 10.94 7.11
N THR A 65 -8.40 10.71 8.02
CA THR A 65 -8.02 11.69 9.04
C THR A 65 -6.63 12.22 8.76
N GLU A 66 -6.47 13.54 8.65
CA GLU A 66 -5.15 14.15 8.56
C GLU A 66 -4.39 13.96 9.86
N THR A 67 -3.16 13.48 9.81
CA THR A 67 -2.35 13.10 10.98
C THR A 67 -1.08 13.95 11.12
N GLY A 68 -0.70 14.69 10.08
CA GLY A 68 0.46 15.55 10.13
C GLY A 68 1.01 15.94 8.78
N SER A 69 2.20 16.52 8.80
CA SER A 69 2.94 16.88 7.59
C SER A 69 4.44 16.96 7.87
N PHE A 70 5.25 16.86 6.83
CA PHE A 70 6.68 17.09 6.87
C PHE A 70 7.18 17.68 5.56
N ASP A 71 8.32 18.38 5.62
CA ASP A 71 8.94 18.99 4.46
C ASP A 71 10.04 18.07 3.90
N VAL A 72 10.15 18.02 2.59
CA VAL A 72 11.24 17.36 1.86
C VAL A 72 12.10 18.47 1.23
N PRO A 73 13.31 18.74 1.79
CA PRO A 73 14.20 19.77 1.27
C PRO A 73 14.71 19.43 -0.14
N ALA A 74 15.07 20.45 -0.92
CA ALA A 74 15.56 20.31 -2.28
C ALA A 74 16.73 19.32 -2.40
N GLN A 75 17.72 19.42 -1.51
CA GLN A 75 18.87 18.51 -1.49
C GLN A 75 18.42 17.06 -1.29
N MET A 76 17.58 16.79 -0.27
CA MET A 76 17.06 15.44 -0.02
C MET A 76 16.29 14.90 -1.25
N ALA A 77 15.44 15.75 -1.84
CA ALA A 77 14.64 15.36 -3.00
C ALA A 77 15.51 14.99 -4.21
N GLY A 78 16.60 15.72 -4.44
CA GLY A 78 17.58 15.43 -5.50
C GLY A 78 18.41 14.19 -5.19
N ASP A 79 19.02 14.12 -4.01
CA ASP A 79 19.92 13.03 -3.61
C ASP A 79 19.20 11.66 -3.58
N THR A 80 17.91 11.64 -3.27
CA THR A 80 17.07 10.42 -3.26
C THR A 80 16.39 10.13 -4.59
N GLY A 81 16.47 11.05 -5.58
CA GLY A 81 15.80 10.91 -6.87
C GLY A 81 14.27 11.10 -6.82
N LEU A 82 13.73 11.70 -5.75
CA LEU A 82 12.29 11.98 -5.65
C LEU A 82 11.85 13.08 -6.63
N THR A 83 12.67 14.12 -6.76
CA THR A 83 12.44 15.19 -7.73
C THR A 83 13.80 15.70 -8.25
N ASP A 84 13.77 16.53 -9.30
CA ASP A 84 14.95 17.28 -9.75
C ASP A 84 15.18 18.50 -8.84
N ASN A 85 15.70 18.25 -7.62
CA ASN A 85 16.00 19.26 -6.59
C ASN A 85 14.84 20.22 -6.28
N LYS A 86 13.60 19.79 -6.47
CA LYS A 86 12.42 20.60 -6.11
C LYS A 86 11.93 20.21 -4.71
N PRO A 87 11.94 21.17 -3.76
CA PRO A 87 11.41 20.91 -2.42
C PRO A 87 9.88 20.79 -2.47
N PHE A 88 9.32 20.03 -1.55
CA PHE A 88 7.86 19.90 -1.41
C PHE A 88 7.46 19.54 0.01
N LYS A 89 6.19 19.76 0.31
CA LYS A 89 5.59 19.35 1.57
C LYS A 89 4.71 18.12 1.37
N VAL A 90 4.82 17.16 2.25
CA VAL A 90 3.95 15.97 2.32
C VAL A 90 2.95 16.17 3.44
N ARG A 91 1.66 15.99 3.17
CA ARG A 91 0.61 15.86 4.17
C ARG A 91 0.22 14.39 4.30
N THR A 92 0.01 13.91 5.53
CA THR A 92 -0.26 12.50 5.84
C THR A 92 -1.68 12.32 6.34
N PHE A 93 -2.34 11.29 5.83
CA PHE A 93 -3.74 10.98 6.14
C PHE A 93 -3.88 9.49 6.42
N ASN A 94 -4.54 9.12 7.51
CA ASN A 94 -4.76 7.73 7.86
C ASN A 94 -6.19 7.29 7.58
N LEU A 95 -6.33 6.06 7.06
CA LEU A 95 -7.61 5.38 6.91
C LEU A 95 -7.88 4.56 8.19
N GLY A 96 -8.45 5.21 9.20
CA GLY A 96 -8.69 4.60 10.51
C GLY A 96 -7.73 5.09 11.60
N LYS A 97 -7.92 4.55 12.81
CA LYS A 97 -7.17 4.98 14.03
C LYS A 97 -6.16 3.93 14.51
N GLU A 98 -6.15 2.76 13.90
CA GLU A 98 -5.29 1.64 14.28
C GLU A 98 -3.82 1.95 13.92
N PRO A 99 -2.85 1.48 14.70
CA PRO A 99 -1.42 1.65 14.39
C PRO A 99 -1.00 1.06 13.03
N THR A 100 -1.80 0.12 12.51
CA THR A 100 -1.61 -0.53 11.21
C THR A 100 -2.46 0.09 10.10
N ALA A 101 -3.10 1.24 10.35
CA ALA A 101 -3.91 1.92 9.34
C ALA A 101 -3.05 2.34 8.14
N THR A 102 -3.61 2.18 6.94
CA THR A 102 -2.97 2.66 5.70
C THR A 102 -2.82 4.17 5.75
N THR A 103 -1.62 4.65 5.41
CA THR A 103 -1.32 6.08 5.32
C THR A 103 -1.30 6.52 3.86
N LEU A 104 -2.09 7.54 3.54
CA LEU A 104 -2.02 8.26 2.28
C LEU A 104 -1.14 9.50 2.47
N LYS A 105 -0.13 9.67 1.62
CA LYS A 105 0.79 10.82 1.57
C LYS A 105 0.43 11.66 0.36
N ILE A 106 -0.08 12.86 0.59
CA ILE A 106 -0.50 13.77 -0.48
C ILE A 106 0.50 14.92 -0.58
N MET A 107 0.96 15.22 -1.78
CA MET A 107 1.92 16.27 -2.04
C MET A 107 1.63 17.02 -3.34
N GLN A 108 1.88 18.31 -3.31
CA GLN A 108 1.96 19.14 -4.50
C GLN A 108 3.41 19.52 -4.70
N ILE A 109 3.94 19.35 -5.91
CA ILE A 109 5.33 19.68 -6.24
C ILE A 109 5.30 20.86 -7.20
N PRO A 110 5.55 22.08 -6.71
CA PRO A 110 5.55 23.28 -7.54
C PRO A 110 6.54 23.15 -8.71
N ASP A 111 6.17 23.65 -9.85
CA ASP A 111 7.01 23.71 -11.07
C ASP A 111 7.58 22.36 -11.53
N ALA A 112 6.98 21.25 -11.11
CA ALA A 112 7.41 19.92 -11.54
C ALA A 112 7.02 19.59 -12.98
N GLY A 113 6.12 20.39 -13.59
CA GLY A 113 5.59 20.08 -14.91
C GLY A 113 4.73 18.80 -14.93
N SER A 114 4.12 18.47 -13.79
CA SER A 114 3.26 17.29 -13.64
C SER A 114 2.14 17.29 -14.68
N LYS A 115 1.92 16.14 -15.31
CA LYS A 115 0.88 15.97 -16.33
C LYS A 115 -0.22 15.07 -15.78
N PRO A 116 -1.50 15.37 -16.05
CA PRO A 116 -2.61 14.47 -15.75
C PRO A 116 -2.41 13.12 -16.42
N VAL A 117 -2.79 12.05 -15.71
CA VAL A 117 -2.85 10.70 -16.26
C VAL A 117 -4.24 10.47 -16.86
N ASP A 118 -4.32 9.77 -17.99
CA ASP A 118 -5.64 9.36 -18.51
C ASP A 118 -6.29 8.37 -17.55
N ASN A 119 -7.30 8.84 -16.86
CA ASN A 119 -8.11 8.13 -15.89
C ASN A 119 -9.55 7.92 -16.38
N GLN A 120 -9.78 7.87 -17.70
CA GLN A 120 -11.12 7.56 -18.23
C GLN A 120 -11.58 6.19 -17.74
N TYR A 121 -10.71 5.19 -17.85
CA TYR A 121 -10.88 3.83 -17.32
C TYR A 121 -9.62 3.37 -16.61
N ILE A 122 -9.72 2.33 -15.80
CA ILE A 122 -8.53 1.74 -15.13
C ILE A 122 -7.47 1.24 -16.13
N GLY A 123 -7.87 0.86 -17.32
CA GLY A 123 -6.96 0.39 -18.39
C GLY A 123 -6.43 1.49 -19.31
N SER A 124 -6.80 2.77 -19.13
CA SER A 124 -6.37 3.86 -20.01
C SER A 124 -4.88 4.18 -19.91
N SER A 125 -4.24 3.89 -18.78
CA SER A 125 -2.82 4.10 -18.57
C SER A 125 -2.23 2.99 -17.73
N LEU A 126 -0.91 2.77 -17.79
CA LEU A 126 -0.18 1.84 -16.94
C LEU A 126 0.13 2.48 -15.56
N GLY A 127 0.43 1.64 -14.57
CA GLY A 127 0.83 2.04 -13.21
C GLY A 127 -0.24 1.75 -12.15
N PHE A 128 -0.08 2.32 -10.95
CA PHE A 128 -1.10 2.26 -9.89
C PHE A 128 -2.33 3.04 -10.34
N ARG A 129 -3.51 2.39 -10.34
CA ARG A 129 -4.67 2.94 -11.04
C ARG A 129 -5.80 3.36 -10.13
N TYR A 130 -6.01 2.69 -9.00
CA TYR A 130 -7.10 3.00 -8.08
C TYR A 130 -6.75 2.59 -6.65
N LEU A 131 -7.46 3.18 -5.71
CA LEU A 131 -7.50 2.75 -4.32
C LEU A 131 -8.84 2.10 -4.05
N THR A 132 -8.86 0.96 -3.35
CA THR A 132 -10.09 0.36 -2.84
C THR A 132 -10.24 0.69 -1.36
N VAL A 133 -11.37 1.28 -1.01
CA VAL A 133 -11.75 1.59 0.37
C VAL A 133 -13.04 0.85 0.70
N PHE A 134 -13.00 0.03 1.75
CA PHE A 134 -14.18 -0.68 2.25
C PHE A 134 -14.92 0.18 3.27
N VAL A 135 -16.23 0.34 3.08
CA VAL A 135 -17.09 1.13 3.94
C VAL A 135 -18.17 0.25 4.59
N THR A 136 -18.58 0.62 5.78
CA THR A 136 -19.60 -0.12 6.54
C THR A 136 -21.03 0.12 6.04
N ASP A 137 -21.25 1.25 5.32
CA ASP A 137 -22.55 1.67 4.78
C ASP A 137 -22.31 2.51 3.52
N LEU A 138 -22.56 1.90 2.36
CA LEU A 138 -22.34 2.57 1.08
C LEU A 138 -23.44 3.61 0.79
N THR A 139 -24.66 3.43 1.31
CA THR A 139 -25.76 4.41 1.15
C THR A 139 -25.38 5.73 1.80
N LYS A 140 -24.99 5.71 3.07
CA LYS A 140 -24.52 6.90 3.80
C LYS A 140 -23.27 7.51 3.19
N THR A 141 -22.38 6.67 2.65
CA THR A 141 -21.19 7.14 1.95
C THR A 141 -21.57 7.93 0.69
N ILE A 142 -22.52 7.43 -0.11
CA ILE A 142 -23.03 8.15 -1.30
C ILE A 142 -23.71 9.47 -0.92
N GLU A 143 -24.47 9.50 0.17
CA GLU A 143 -25.09 10.73 0.67
C GLU A 143 -24.04 11.77 1.05
N ARG A 144 -23.00 11.36 1.78
CA ARG A 144 -21.87 12.23 2.14
C ARG A 144 -21.15 12.76 0.89
N LEU A 145 -20.86 11.90 -0.09
CA LEU A 145 -20.26 12.30 -1.36
C LEU A 145 -21.09 13.37 -2.06
N LYS A 146 -22.40 13.19 -2.12
CA LYS A 146 -23.32 14.17 -2.73
C LYS A 146 -23.30 15.52 -2.01
N GLN A 147 -23.19 15.55 -0.67
CA GLN A 147 -23.06 16.78 0.10
C GLN A 147 -21.81 17.59 -0.28
N HIS A 148 -20.77 16.92 -0.76
CA HIS A 148 -19.53 17.53 -1.27
C HIS A 148 -19.52 17.69 -2.81
N GLY A 149 -20.65 17.52 -3.48
CA GLY A 149 -20.77 17.69 -4.94
C GLY A 149 -20.16 16.56 -5.75
N ILE A 150 -19.88 15.39 -5.14
CA ILE A 150 -19.26 14.24 -5.77
C ILE A 150 -20.34 13.22 -6.12
N SER A 151 -20.31 12.75 -7.36
CA SER A 151 -21.21 11.69 -7.84
C SER A 151 -20.42 10.46 -8.25
N PRO A 152 -20.96 9.26 -8.00
CA PRO A 152 -20.39 8.04 -8.57
C PRO A 152 -20.34 8.09 -10.10
N VAL A 153 -19.30 7.51 -10.69
CA VAL A 153 -19.11 7.41 -12.16
C VAL A 153 -20.26 6.65 -12.81
N LYS A 154 -20.79 5.64 -12.11
CA LYS A 154 -21.98 4.84 -12.50
C LYS A 154 -22.80 4.53 -11.25
N PRO A 155 -24.09 4.14 -11.41
CA PRO A 155 -24.90 3.64 -10.30
C PRO A 155 -24.22 2.48 -9.57
N PRO A 156 -24.53 2.27 -8.27
CA PRO A 156 -23.97 1.17 -7.49
C PRO A 156 -24.18 -0.19 -8.16
N TYR A 157 -23.11 -0.93 -8.33
CA TYR A 157 -23.13 -2.29 -8.90
C TYR A 157 -23.07 -3.33 -7.77
N ARG A 158 -24.06 -4.22 -7.71
CA ARG A 158 -24.11 -5.30 -6.72
C ARG A 158 -23.06 -6.35 -7.03
N LEU A 159 -22.19 -6.66 -6.07
CA LEU A 159 -21.20 -7.72 -6.19
C LEU A 159 -21.85 -9.09 -5.93
N SER A 160 -21.33 -10.14 -6.60
CA SER A 160 -21.76 -11.51 -6.37
C SER A 160 -21.38 -11.98 -4.96
N GLY A 161 -22.22 -12.82 -4.35
CA GLY A 161 -21.92 -13.47 -3.07
C GLY A 161 -22.28 -12.72 -1.80
N GLY A 162 -23.01 -11.57 -1.89
CA GLY A 162 -23.42 -10.85 -0.69
C GLY A 162 -24.25 -9.59 -0.94
N ASN A 163 -24.29 -8.71 0.07
CA ASN A 163 -24.97 -7.41 0.00
C ASN A 163 -24.04 -6.24 -0.36
N ASN A 164 -22.77 -6.51 -0.66
CA ASN A 164 -21.84 -5.47 -1.03
C ASN A 164 -22.10 -4.95 -2.44
N HIS A 165 -21.98 -3.64 -2.58
CA HIS A 165 -22.04 -2.92 -3.84
C HIS A 165 -20.73 -2.16 -4.03
N LEU A 166 -20.40 -1.87 -5.27
CA LEU A 166 -19.22 -1.14 -5.69
C LEU A 166 -19.65 0.14 -6.41
N ILE A 167 -18.99 1.23 -6.09
CA ILE A 167 -19.00 2.47 -6.87
C ILE A 167 -17.58 2.94 -7.13
N LEU A 168 -17.40 3.69 -8.21
CA LEU A 168 -16.17 4.44 -8.47
C LEU A 168 -16.49 5.93 -8.33
N VAL A 169 -15.57 6.65 -7.67
CA VAL A 169 -15.55 8.11 -7.68
C VAL A 169 -14.16 8.59 -8.12
N LYS A 170 -14.05 9.87 -8.46
CA LYS A 170 -12.77 10.48 -8.85
C LYS A 170 -12.42 11.57 -7.85
N ASP A 171 -11.13 11.64 -7.50
CA ASP A 171 -10.59 12.77 -6.74
C ASP A 171 -10.51 14.02 -7.64
N PRO A 172 -10.08 15.20 -7.13
CA PRO A 172 -9.96 16.42 -7.91
C PRO A 172 -9.05 16.33 -9.14
N ASP A 173 -8.06 15.43 -9.15
CA ASP A 173 -7.15 15.20 -10.27
C ASP A 173 -7.59 14.02 -11.17
N GLY A 174 -8.76 13.45 -10.89
CA GLY A 174 -9.33 12.34 -11.64
C GLY A 174 -8.81 10.96 -11.23
N ASN A 175 -8.05 10.83 -10.13
CA ASN A 175 -7.64 9.53 -9.61
C ASN A 175 -8.86 8.73 -9.17
N ILE A 176 -8.84 7.42 -9.47
CA ILE A 176 -10.00 6.55 -9.27
C ILE A 176 -9.97 5.99 -7.84
N ILE A 177 -11.08 6.19 -7.12
CA ILE A 177 -11.33 5.59 -5.81
C ILE A 177 -12.51 4.63 -5.94
N GLU A 178 -12.26 3.37 -5.63
CA GLU A 178 -13.27 2.32 -5.53
C GLU A 178 -13.79 2.25 -4.10
N LEU A 179 -15.08 2.35 -3.93
CA LEU A 179 -15.75 2.24 -2.63
C LEU A 179 -16.63 0.98 -2.65
N ILE A 180 -16.40 0.09 -1.68
CA ILE A 180 -17.14 -1.17 -1.55
C ILE A 180 -17.77 -1.26 -0.17
N GLY A 181 -19.05 -1.57 -0.12
CA GLY A 181 -19.78 -1.80 1.13
C GLY A 181 -21.21 -2.24 0.91
N PRO A 182 -21.91 -2.63 2.01
CA PRO A 182 -23.33 -2.94 1.94
C PRO A 182 -24.17 -1.68 1.68
N MET A 183 -25.25 -1.83 0.97
CA MET A 183 -26.32 -0.84 0.88
C MET A 183 -27.40 -1.19 1.91
N GLN A 184 -27.73 -0.19 2.76
CA GLN A 184 -28.78 -0.28 3.78
C GLN A 184 -29.99 0.56 3.36
#